data_c763f75ab96562de249861b57d155f7a
#
_entry.id   c763f75ab96562de249861b57d155f7a
#
_cell.length_a   1.000
_cell.length_b   1.000
_cell.length_c   1.000
_cell.angle_alpha   90.00
_cell.angle_beta   90.00
_cell.angle_gamma   90.00
#
_symmetry.space_group_name_H-M   'P 1'
#
loop_
_entity.id
_entity.type
_entity.pdbx_description
1 polymer ?
#
loop_
_entity_poly.entity_id
_entity_poly.type
_entity_poly.pdbx_seq_one_letter_code
_entity_poly.pdbx_strand_id
1 'polypeptide(L)'
;MILCREIQESDVPWIAELEKENFSIPWSEASLYKEIYNKNSVFIVAEYEGNIAGYAGMYLIGTEGDITNVVVSQLYRRNGVASAIIKKIKDYAKSAQITEITLEVRVSNIPAIKLYEKYGFLSEGIRPGFYDFPKEDALIMWNRNIRDC
;
A
#
# COMPACT_ATOMS: atom_id res chain seq x y z
N MET A 1 6.62 9.85 -16.45
CA MET A 1 6.31 10.57 -15.21
C MET A 1 5.29 9.79 -14.39
N ILE A 2 5.45 9.78 -13.08
CA ILE A 2 4.53 9.08 -12.17
C ILE A 2 3.66 10.10 -11.47
N LEU A 3 2.34 9.92 -11.53
CA LEU A 3 1.38 10.77 -10.83
C LEU A 3 0.62 9.93 -9.81
N CYS A 4 0.70 10.31 -8.54
CA CYS A 4 -0.06 9.65 -7.48
C CYS A 4 -1.23 10.54 -7.06
N ARG A 5 -2.39 9.93 -6.85
CA ARG A 5 -3.62 10.63 -6.49
C ARG A 5 -4.56 9.69 -5.73
N GLU A 6 -5.58 10.25 -5.11
CA GLU A 6 -6.60 9.42 -4.49
C GLU A 6 -7.45 8.72 -5.55
N ILE A 7 -7.96 7.54 -5.20
CA ILE A 7 -8.75 6.70 -6.09
C ILE A 7 -10.07 7.37 -6.47
N GLN A 8 -10.51 7.09 -7.70
CA GLN A 8 -11.84 7.48 -8.21
C GLN A 8 -12.61 6.21 -8.58
N GLU A 9 -13.93 6.31 -8.68
CA GLU A 9 -14.77 5.16 -9.07
C GLU A 9 -14.31 4.54 -10.39
N SER A 10 -13.91 5.37 -11.35
CA SER A 10 -13.46 4.89 -12.66
C SER A 10 -12.18 4.05 -12.60
N ASP A 11 -11.45 4.10 -11.50
CA ASP A 11 -10.23 3.31 -11.33
C ASP A 11 -10.52 1.87 -10.93
N VAL A 12 -11.69 1.59 -10.34
CA VAL A 12 -11.97 0.31 -9.71
C VAL A 12 -11.78 -0.89 -10.63
N PRO A 13 -12.26 -0.88 -11.89
CA PRO A 13 -12.03 -2.02 -12.78
C PRO A 13 -10.54 -2.31 -12.99
N TRP A 14 -9.72 -1.28 -13.10
CA TRP A 14 -8.27 -1.42 -13.29
C TRP A 14 -7.59 -1.95 -12.03
N ILE A 15 -8.02 -1.46 -10.86
CA ILE A 15 -7.50 -1.96 -9.58
C ILE A 15 -7.88 -3.43 -9.38
N ALA A 16 -9.10 -3.82 -9.75
CA ALA A 16 -9.53 -5.22 -9.67
C ALA A 16 -8.64 -6.12 -10.53
N GLU A 17 -8.21 -5.65 -11.69
CA GLU A 17 -7.28 -6.40 -12.54
C GLU A 17 -5.91 -6.52 -11.89
N LEU A 18 -5.40 -5.47 -11.26
CA LEU A 18 -4.15 -5.52 -10.51
C LEU A 18 -4.22 -6.53 -9.37
N GLU A 19 -5.36 -6.61 -8.69
CA GLU A 19 -5.59 -7.59 -7.63
C GLU A 19 -5.50 -9.02 -8.17
N LYS A 20 -6.14 -9.29 -9.30
CA LYS A 20 -6.08 -10.62 -9.93
C LYS A 20 -4.67 -10.99 -10.35
N GLU A 21 -3.90 -10.02 -10.83
CA GLU A 21 -2.52 -10.24 -11.26
C GLU A 21 -1.61 -10.63 -10.10
N ASN A 22 -1.88 -10.10 -8.90
CA ASN A 22 -0.94 -10.16 -7.77
C ASN A 22 -1.39 -11.06 -6.62
N PHE A 23 -2.65 -11.44 -6.54
CA PHE A 23 -3.18 -12.19 -5.39
C PHE A 23 -4.01 -13.39 -5.81
N SER A 24 -3.87 -14.49 -5.07
CA SER A 24 -4.68 -15.69 -5.29
C SER A 24 -6.12 -15.50 -4.85
N ILE A 25 -6.37 -14.61 -3.88
CA ILE A 25 -7.71 -14.23 -3.44
C ILE A 25 -7.83 -12.71 -3.60
N PRO A 26 -8.12 -12.23 -4.83
CA PRO A 26 -8.20 -10.80 -5.09
C PRO A 26 -9.51 -10.19 -4.58
N TRP A 27 -9.47 -8.90 -4.25
CA TRP A 27 -10.70 -8.15 -4.00
C TRP A 27 -11.49 -8.02 -5.30
N SER A 28 -12.80 -8.19 -5.20
CA SER A 28 -13.71 -7.99 -6.32
C SER A 28 -13.97 -6.50 -6.54
N GLU A 29 -14.49 -6.15 -7.72
CA GLU A 29 -14.92 -4.78 -7.98
C GLU A 29 -15.96 -4.32 -6.94
N ALA A 30 -16.93 -5.20 -6.60
CA ALA A 30 -17.96 -4.88 -5.62
C ALA A 30 -17.37 -4.52 -4.26
N SER A 31 -16.37 -5.28 -3.80
CA SER A 31 -15.68 -5.01 -2.54
C SER A 31 -14.91 -3.71 -2.59
N LEU A 32 -14.23 -3.43 -3.72
CA LEU A 32 -13.48 -2.20 -3.91
C LEU A 32 -14.41 -0.98 -3.93
N TYR A 33 -15.54 -1.04 -4.63
CA TYR A 33 -16.52 0.05 -4.64
C TYR A 33 -17.01 0.37 -3.23
N LYS A 34 -17.23 -0.65 -2.41
CA LYS A 34 -17.66 -0.47 -1.03
C LYS A 34 -16.57 0.19 -0.20
N GLU A 35 -15.31 -0.25 -0.37
CA GLU A 35 -14.19 0.22 0.44
C GLU A 35 -13.77 1.66 0.11
N ILE A 36 -13.85 2.09 -1.13
CA ILE A 36 -13.45 3.46 -1.47
C ILE A 36 -14.34 4.53 -0.83
N TYR A 37 -15.55 4.16 -0.39
CA TYR A 37 -16.43 5.05 0.33
C TYR A 37 -16.34 4.93 1.85
N ASN A 38 -15.47 4.04 2.35
CA ASN A 38 -15.23 3.92 3.78
C ASN A 38 -14.41 5.13 4.24
N LYS A 39 -14.99 5.98 5.07
CA LYS A 39 -14.33 7.21 5.56
C LYS A 39 -13.10 6.94 6.42
N ASN A 40 -12.91 5.70 6.88
CA ASN A 40 -11.75 5.30 7.67
C ASN A 40 -10.68 4.63 6.82
N SER A 41 -10.75 4.77 5.51
CA SER A 41 -9.71 4.25 4.62
C SER A 41 -9.37 5.27 3.56
N VAL A 42 -8.17 5.15 3.01
CA VAL A 42 -7.71 5.95 1.88
C VAL A 42 -7.04 5.01 0.89
N PHE A 43 -7.27 5.25 -0.40
CA PHE A 43 -6.63 4.51 -1.47
C PHE A 43 -5.89 5.48 -2.37
N ILE A 44 -4.63 5.19 -2.63
CA ILE A 44 -3.76 5.98 -3.50
C ILE A 44 -3.51 5.19 -4.77
N VAL A 45 -3.70 5.82 -5.91
CA VAL A 45 -3.47 5.23 -7.22
C VAL A 45 -2.28 5.93 -7.86
N ALA A 46 -1.39 5.15 -8.48
CA ALA A 46 -0.26 5.68 -9.22
C ALA A 46 -0.48 5.46 -10.72
N GLU A 47 -0.31 6.53 -11.49
CA GLU A 47 -0.31 6.48 -12.95
C GLU A 47 1.13 6.60 -13.45
N TYR A 48 1.47 5.79 -14.45
CA TYR A 48 2.73 5.88 -15.17
C TYR A 48 2.42 6.13 -16.64
N GLU A 49 2.83 7.29 -17.15
CA GLU A 49 2.54 7.70 -18.53
C GLU A 49 1.06 7.57 -18.87
N GLY A 50 0.19 7.95 -17.93
CA GLY A 50 -1.26 7.96 -18.13
C GLY A 50 -1.97 6.64 -17.87
N ASN A 51 -1.24 5.57 -17.52
CA ASN A 51 -1.83 4.26 -17.24
C ASN A 51 -1.74 3.93 -15.76
N ILE A 52 -2.74 3.26 -15.22
CA ILE A 52 -2.71 2.83 -13.82
C ILE A 52 -1.62 1.78 -13.65
N ALA A 53 -0.62 2.11 -12.85
CA ALA A 53 0.56 1.28 -12.65
C ALA A 53 0.59 0.59 -11.29
N GLY A 54 -0.17 1.09 -10.33
CA GLY A 54 -0.19 0.50 -8.99
C GLY A 54 -1.15 1.23 -8.07
N TYR A 55 -1.33 0.69 -6.88
CA TYR A 55 -2.14 1.33 -5.85
C TYR A 55 -1.74 0.86 -4.46
N ALA A 56 -2.21 1.57 -3.46
CA ALA A 56 -2.10 1.14 -2.07
C ALA A 56 -3.35 1.54 -1.32
N GLY A 57 -3.68 0.76 -0.31
CA GLY A 57 -4.76 1.07 0.62
C GLY A 57 -4.23 1.22 2.04
N MET A 58 -4.84 2.09 2.82
CA MET A 58 -4.49 2.31 4.21
C MET A 58 -5.74 2.54 5.04
N TYR A 59 -5.87 1.82 6.15
CA TYR A 59 -6.92 2.08 7.14
C TYR A 59 -6.43 3.11 8.15
N LEU A 60 -7.35 3.97 8.61
CA LEU A 60 -7.07 5.03 9.55
C LEU A 60 -7.75 4.71 10.88
N ILE A 61 -6.96 4.60 11.95
CA ILE A 61 -7.45 4.31 13.30
C ILE A 61 -6.85 5.35 14.24
N GLY A 62 -7.65 6.38 14.59
CA GLY A 62 -7.15 7.48 15.40
C GLY A 62 -6.02 8.20 14.69
N THR A 63 -4.83 8.23 15.29
CA THR A 63 -3.64 8.84 14.70
C THR A 63 -2.72 7.83 14.02
N GLU A 64 -3.20 6.60 13.83
CA GLU A 64 -2.44 5.53 13.18
C GLU A 64 -2.99 5.20 11.80
N GLY A 65 -2.09 4.86 10.87
CA GLY A 65 -2.44 4.28 9.59
C GLY A 65 -1.95 2.84 9.52
N ASP A 66 -2.73 1.99 8.88
CA ASP A 66 -2.36 0.59 8.63
C ASP A 66 -2.43 0.36 7.12
N ILE A 67 -1.26 0.26 6.49
CA ILE A 67 -1.18 -0.02 5.05
C ILE A 67 -1.54 -1.48 4.84
N THR A 68 -2.65 -1.72 4.13
CA THR A 68 -3.14 -3.08 3.93
C THR A 68 -2.46 -3.76 2.76
N ASN A 69 -2.14 -3.02 1.71
CA ASN A 69 -1.41 -3.55 0.56
C ASN A 69 -0.78 -2.44 -0.26
N VAL A 70 0.32 -2.79 -0.92
CA VAL A 70 0.99 -1.95 -1.92
C VAL A 70 1.19 -2.85 -3.13
N VAL A 71 0.60 -2.49 -4.25
CA VAL A 71 0.59 -3.33 -5.45
C VAL A 71 1.09 -2.53 -6.64
N VAL A 72 2.03 -3.11 -7.38
CA VAL A 72 2.56 -2.52 -8.61
C VAL A 72 2.39 -3.53 -9.75
N SER A 73 1.86 -3.07 -10.88
CA SER A 73 1.73 -3.89 -12.07
C SER A 73 3.09 -4.40 -12.52
N GLN A 74 3.16 -5.66 -12.95
CA GLN A 74 4.38 -6.26 -13.46
C GLN A 74 4.97 -5.46 -14.63
N LEU A 75 4.11 -4.83 -15.43
CA LEU A 75 4.53 -4.03 -16.58
C LEU A 75 5.34 -2.79 -16.17
N TYR A 76 5.15 -2.31 -14.95
CA TYR A 76 5.73 -1.03 -14.51
C TYR A 76 6.70 -1.18 -13.34
N ARG A 77 7.08 -2.38 -12.98
CA ARG A 77 8.06 -2.60 -11.90
C ARG A 77 9.42 -2.01 -12.29
N ARG A 78 10.20 -1.62 -11.28
CA ARG A 78 11.52 -1.00 -11.42
C ARG A 78 11.49 0.39 -12.03
N ASN A 79 10.33 1.06 -11.98
CA ASN A 79 10.18 2.44 -12.46
C ASN A 79 9.92 3.42 -11.33
N GLY A 80 10.07 2.99 -10.07
CA GLY A 80 9.87 3.86 -8.91
C GLY A 80 8.42 4.05 -8.51
N VAL A 81 7.50 3.21 -8.99
CA VAL A 81 6.06 3.34 -8.70
C VAL A 81 5.77 3.14 -7.22
N ALA A 82 6.30 2.07 -6.62
CA ALA A 82 6.09 1.80 -5.19
C ALA A 82 6.64 2.92 -4.33
N SER A 83 7.81 3.43 -4.68
CA SER A 83 8.45 4.56 -4.00
C SER A 83 7.55 5.80 -4.03
N ALA A 84 7.00 6.12 -5.19
CA ALA A 84 6.10 7.26 -5.35
C ALA A 84 4.83 7.09 -4.51
N ILE A 85 4.27 5.88 -4.46
CA ILE A 85 3.10 5.56 -3.65
C ILE A 85 3.39 5.78 -2.17
N ILE A 86 4.51 5.28 -1.67
CA ILE A 86 4.88 5.44 -0.24
C ILE A 86 5.06 6.91 0.10
N LYS A 87 5.71 7.69 -0.76
CA LYS A 87 5.85 9.14 -0.56
C LYS A 87 4.48 9.81 -0.45
N LYS A 88 3.56 9.46 -1.35
CA LYS A 88 2.22 10.04 -1.35
C LYS A 88 1.45 9.67 -0.09
N ILE A 89 1.56 8.44 0.38
CA ILE A 89 0.96 7.99 1.63
C ILE A 89 1.49 8.82 2.80
N LYS A 90 2.80 9.04 2.86
CA LYS A 90 3.41 9.85 3.94
C LYS A 90 2.92 11.29 3.90
N ASP A 91 2.83 11.88 2.71
CA ASP A 91 2.32 13.23 2.55
C ASP A 91 0.86 13.34 3.00
N TYR A 92 0.04 12.37 2.61
CA TYR A 92 -1.35 12.30 3.06
C TYR A 92 -1.43 12.17 4.58
N ALA A 93 -0.62 11.29 5.15
CA ALA A 93 -0.60 11.06 6.59
C ALA A 93 -0.24 12.32 7.37
N LYS A 94 0.75 13.08 6.90
CA LYS A 94 1.12 14.36 7.52
C LYS A 94 -0.05 15.33 7.50
N SER A 95 -0.74 15.48 6.36
CA SER A 95 -1.86 16.39 6.23
C SER A 95 -3.08 15.96 7.06
N ALA A 96 -3.26 14.66 7.27
CA ALA A 96 -4.36 14.08 8.04
C ALA A 96 -4.01 13.92 9.52
N GLN A 97 -2.82 14.39 9.95
CA GLN A 97 -2.34 14.29 11.34
C GLN A 97 -2.17 12.86 11.82
N ILE A 98 -1.84 11.96 10.91
CA ILE A 98 -1.44 10.59 11.23
C ILE A 98 0.04 10.64 11.66
N THR A 99 0.35 10.07 12.81
CA THR A 99 1.69 10.15 13.39
C THR A 99 2.50 8.86 13.24
N GLU A 100 1.83 7.74 13.06
CA GLU A 100 2.48 6.43 12.93
C GLU A 100 1.78 5.62 11.86
N ILE A 101 2.57 4.86 11.10
CA ILE A 101 2.05 3.95 10.06
C ILE A 101 2.68 2.58 10.25
N THR A 102 1.87 1.53 10.17
CA THR A 102 2.33 0.14 10.21
C THR A 102 1.96 -0.59 8.93
N LEU A 103 2.67 -1.68 8.68
CA LEU A 103 2.37 -2.61 7.60
C LEU A 103 2.89 -4.00 7.93
N GLU A 104 2.37 -5.01 7.25
CA GLU A 104 2.95 -6.34 7.23
C GLU A 104 3.51 -6.62 5.84
N VAL A 105 4.64 -7.33 5.79
CA VAL A 105 5.29 -7.73 4.54
C VAL A 105 5.85 -9.13 4.70
N ARG A 106 5.79 -9.94 3.64
CA ARG A 106 6.39 -11.29 3.68
C ARG A 106 7.86 -11.20 4.04
N VAL A 107 8.31 -12.04 4.96
CA VAL A 107 9.72 -12.02 5.39
C VAL A 107 10.68 -12.27 4.23
N SER A 108 10.23 -12.96 3.18
CA SER A 108 11.04 -13.22 1.99
C SER A 108 11.09 -12.07 0.99
N ASN A 109 10.20 -11.08 1.15
CA ASN A 109 10.11 -9.97 0.19
C ASN A 109 11.16 -8.89 0.50
N ILE A 110 12.41 -9.22 0.24
CA ILE A 110 13.54 -8.35 0.56
C ILE A 110 13.47 -6.99 -0.15
N PRO A 111 13.14 -6.92 -1.45
CA PRO A 111 13.03 -5.61 -2.11
C PRO A 111 12.02 -4.68 -1.45
N ALA A 112 10.85 -5.20 -1.05
CA ALA A 112 9.83 -4.41 -0.37
C ALA A 112 10.32 -3.95 1.01
N ILE A 113 10.92 -4.85 1.77
CA ILE A 113 11.46 -4.52 3.10
C ILE A 113 12.47 -3.38 2.99
N LYS A 114 13.40 -3.45 2.03
CA LYS A 114 14.39 -2.39 1.80
C LYS A 114 13.73 -1.08 1.41
N LEU A 115 12.70 -1.13 0.58
CA LEU A 115 11.95 0.06 0.20
C LEU A 115 11.32 0.72 1.44
N TYR A 116 10.66 -0.06 2.29
CA TYR A 116 10.04 0.48 3.49
C TYR A 116 11.08 1.04 4.47
N GLU A 117 12.20 0.35 4.64
CA GLU A 117 13.31 0.86 5.47
C GLU A 117 13.81 2.21 4.98
N LYS A 118 13.91 2.37 3.67
CA LYS A 118 14.33 3.65 3.07
C LYS A 118 13.40 4.81 3.46
N TYR A 119 12.12 4.51 3.68
CA TYR A 119 11.14 5.53 4.05
C TYR A 119 10.85 5.57 5.55
N GLY A 120 11.74 5.02 6.35
CA GLY A 120 11.69 5.17 7.80
C GLY A 120 10.92 4.09 8.56
N PHE A 121 10.54 3.01 7.88
CA PHE A 121 9.90 1.87 8.53
C PHE A 121 10.96 0.96 9.13
N LEU A 122 10.72 0.51 10.36
CA LEU A 122 11.62 -0.40 11.08
C LEU A 122 10.86 -1.63 11.51
N SER A 123 11.54 -2.78 11.49
CA SER A 123 10.96 -4.04 11.96
C SER A 123 10.72 -3.98 13.47
N GLU A 124 9.51 -4.39 13.89
CA GLU A 124 9.15 -4.46 15.31
C GLU A 124 8.57 -5.81 15.71
N GLY A 125 8.64 -6.80 14.87
CA GLY A 125 8.19 -8.14 15.21
C GLY A 125 7.84 -8.98 14.00
N ILE A 126 7.47 -10.22 14.29
CA ILE A 126 7.06 -11.19 13.28
C ILE A 126 5.69 -11.73 13.66
N ARG A 127 4.80 -11.82 12.67
CA ARG A 127 3.49 -12.46 12.83
C ARG A 127 3.57 -13.82 12.15
N PRO A 128 3.71 -14.93 12.92
CA PRO A 128 3.89 -16.26 12.32
C PRO A 128 2.67 -16.70 11.51
N GLY A 129 2.93 -17.28 10.34
CA GLY A 129 1.91 -17.87 9.49
C GLY A 129 0.83 -16.92 9.02
N PHE A 130 1.12 -15.62 8.95
CA PHE A 130 0.16 -14.58 8.55
C PHE A 130 -0.35 -14.75 7.13
N TYR A 131 0.54 -15.12 6.21
CA TYR A 131 0.19 -15.30 4.80
C TYR A 131 -0.13 -16.74 4.47
N ASP A 132 -1.09 -16.91 3.55
CA ASP A 132 -1.41 -18.19 2.93
C ASP A 132 -1.03 -18.11 1.44
N PHE A 133 -0.84 -19.25 0.78
CA PHE A 133 -0.64 -19.39 -0.66
C PHE A 133 0.53 -18.56 -1.24
N PRO A 134 1.81 -18.83 -0.89
CA PRO A 134 2.28 -19.84 0.07
C PRO A 134 2.21 -19.34 1.49
N LYS A 135 2.21 -20.26 2.42
CA LYS A 135 2.21 -19.94 3.84
C LYS A 135 3.56 -19.35 4.21
N GLU A 136 3.54 -18.23 4.90
CA GLU A 136 4.76 -17.51 5.24
C GLU A 136 4.50 -16.54 6.40
N ASP A 137 5.54 -16.26 7.17
CA ASP A 137 5.47 -15.26 8.24
C ASP A 137 5.46 -13.86 7.66
N ALA A 138 4.86 -12.93 8.40
CA ALA A 138 4.92 -11.51 8.10
C ALA A 138 5.90 -10.81 9.01
N LEU A 139 6.68 -9.90 8.42
CA LEU A 139 7.45 -8.93 9.19
C LEU A 139 6.53 -7.75 9.46
N ILE A 140 6.42 -7.34 10.72
CA ILE A 140 5.64 -6.16 11.13
C ILE A 140 6.59 -4.98 11.14
N MET A 141 6.26 -3.95 10.36
CA MET A 141 7.09 -2.74 10.28
C MET A 141 6.28 -1.53 10.71
N TRP A 142 6.96 -0.58 11.34
CA TRP A 142 6.38 0.68 11.79
C TRP A 142 7.26 1.86 11.41
N ASN A 143 6.61 2.93 10.95
CA ASN A 143 7.21 4.26 10.95
C ASN A 143 6.48 5.06 12.03
N ARG A 144 7.18 5.39 13.12
CA ARG A 144 6.58 6.09 14.26
C ARG A 144 6.90 7.58 14.29
N ASN A 145 7.51 8.09 13.21
CA ASN A 145 7.94 9.48 13.12
C ASN A 145 7.47 10.13 11.82
N ILE A 146 6.20 9.97 11.48
CA ILE A 146 5.65 10.49 10.22
C ILE A 146 5.83 12.01 10.12
N ARG A 147 5.72 12.74 11.26
CA ARG A 147 5.88 14.19 11.29
C ARG A 147 7.28 14.65 10.89
N ASP A 148 8.28 13.84 11.19
CA ASP A 148 9.69 14.22 11.04
C ASP A 148 10.31 13.68 9.74
N CYS A 149 9.52 13.08 8.90
CA CYS A 149 10.01 12.49 7.65
C CYS A 149 9.93 13.44 6.48
#